data_9acd4b762c61e14c143935e2ad926655
#
_entry.id   9acd4b762c61e14c143935e2ad926655
#
_cell.length_a   1.000
_cell.length_b   1.000
_cell.length_c   1.000
_cell.angle_alpha   90.00
_cell.angle_beta   90.00
_cell.angle_gamma   90.00
#
_symmetry.space_group_name_H-M   'P 1'
#
loop_
_entity.id
_entity.type
_entity.pdbx_description
1 polymer ?
#
loop_
_entity_poly.entity_id
_entity_poly.type
_entity_poly.pdbx_seq_one_letter_code
_entity_poly.pdbx_strand_id
1 'polypeptide(L)'
;MRVVIAEDLALLRDGLIRLLRDTGFEVAAAVDNPDDFLVAVEEHRPDVCVVDVRLPPTFNDEGVRAALEARRRIPGLPILILSQYVEQTFAAELFADGRGAVGYLLKDRVADVTDFVASVKRVADGGTALDPEAVAQLLVPAGPDDPLASLTPREMDVMQLMAEGRTNHAIANGLHISASAVEKHVSTIFGKLDLPRSEDDHRRVMAVAAYLRR
;
A
#
# COMPACT_ATOMS: atom_id res chain seq x y z
N MET A 1 13.44 -10.53 18.97
CA MET A 1 12.95 -9.35 18.25
C MET A 1 11.46 -9.20 18.47
N ARG A 2 11.04 -8.04 18.95
CA ARG A 2 9.63 -7.72 19.19
C ARG A 2 9.04 -7.04 17.96
N VAL A 3 7.88 -7.49 17.53
CA VAL A 3 7.19 -6.94 16.36
C VAL A 3 5.77 -6.49 16.72
N VAL A 4 5.37 -5.35 16.16
CA VAL A 4 3.97 -4.89 16.13
C VAL A 4 3.48 -4.99 14.68
N ILE A 5 2.28 -5.55 14.51
CA ILE A 5 1.65 -5.74 13.19
C ILE A 5 0.41 -4.86 13.12
N ALA A 6 0.22 -4.16 11.99
CA ALA A 6 -1.01 -3.48 11.64
C ALA A 6 -1.51 -4.00 10.28
N GLU A 7 -2.60 -4.76 10.30
CA GLU A 7 -3.21 -5.41 9.13
C GLU A 7 -4.70 -5.60 9.40
N ASP A 8 -5.57 -5.11 8.54
CA ASP A 8 -7.02 -5.18 8.72
C ASP A 8 -7.61 -6.55 8.33
N LEU A 9 -7.02 -7.22 7.34
CA LEU A 9 -7.46 -8.52 6.90
C LEU A 9 -7.13 -9.61 7.94
N ALA A 10 -8.14 -10.08 8.67
CA ALA A 10 -7.96 -11.03 9.78
C ALA A 10 -7.15 -12.28 9.37
N LEU A 11 -7.41 -12.84 8.19
CA LEU A 11 -6.70 -14.04 7.72
C LEU A 11 -5.21 -13.78 7.50
N LEU A 12 -4.87 -12.65 6.89
CA LEU A 12 -3.48 -12.27 6.65
C LEU A 12 -2.79 -11.91 7.96
N ARG A 13 -3.45 -11.16 8.84
CA ARG A 13 -2.95 -10.85 10.19
C ARG A 13 -2.60 -12.10 10.99
N ASP A 14 -3.51 -13.08 11.03
CA ASP A 14 -3.28 -14.36 11.72
C ASP A 14 -2.14 -15.15 11.07
N GLY A 15 -2.04 -15.12 9.74
CA GLY A 15 -0.94 -15.72 8.99
C GLY A 15 0.40 -15.08 9.36
N LEU A 16 0.51 -13.74 9.37
CA LEU A 16 1.72 -13.01 9.77
C LEU A 16 2.11 -13.29 11.23
N ILE A 17 1.13 -13.34 12.14
CA ILE A 17 1.39 -13.67 13.56
C ILE A 17 2.05 -15.05 13.68
N ARG A 18 1.48 -16.08 13.04
CA ARG A 18 2.02 -17.44 13.08
C ARG A 18 3.40 -17.50 12.46
N LEU A 19 3.55 -16.99 11.25
CA LEU A 19 4.81 -16.97 10.50
C LEU A 19 5.93 -16.31 11.29
N LEU A 20 5.69 -15.13 11.86
CA LEU A 20 6.70 -14.42 12.62
C LEU A 20 7.04 -15.14 13.94
N ARG A 21 6.06 -15.71 14.66
CA ARG A 21 6.31 -16.50 15.86
C ARG A 21 7.12 -17.76 15.56
N ASP A 22 6.77 -18.49 14.52
CA ASP A 22 7.46 -19.71 14.10
C ASP A 22 8.92 -19.46 13.68
N THR A 23 9.22 -18.21 13.28
CA THR A 23 10.57 -17.78 12.88
C THR A 23 11.32 -17.02 13.98
N GLY A 24 10.79 -17.05 15.21
CA GLY A 24 11.50 -16.60 16.42
C GLY A 24 11.26 -15.12 16.79
N PHE A 25 10.23 -14.47 16.23
CA PHE A 25 9.82 -13.14 16.68
C PHE A 25 8.81 -13.23 17.83
N GLU A 26 8.85 -12.24 18.70
CA GLU A 26 7.81 -11.98 19.69
C GLU A 26 6.80 -11.00 19.10
N VAL A 27 5.60 -11.45 18.76
CA VAL A 27 4.52 -10.57 18.34
C VAL A 27 3.91 -9.92 19.56
N ALA A 28 4.31 -8.67 19.82
CA ALA A 28 3.89 -7.90 20.99
C ALA A 28 2.44 -7.42 20.87
N ALA A 29 2.05 -6.99 19.67
CA ALA A 29 0.67 -6.64 19.35
C ALA A 29 0.38 -6.88 17.86
N ALA A 30 -0.90 -7.11 17.55
CA ALA A 30 -1.41 -7.18 16.19
C ALA A 30 -2.78 -6.50 16.17
N VAL A 31 -2.89 -5.43 15.41
CA VAL A 31 -4.03 -4.52 15.38
C VAL A 31 -4.56 -4.36 13.96
N ASP A 32 -5.73 -3.77 13.80
CA ASP A 32 -6.42 -3.65 12.51
C ASP A 32 -6.73 -2.20 12.11
N ASN A 33 -6.23 -1.24 12.88
CA ASN A 33 -6.49 0.17 12.62
C ASN A 33 -5.29 1.05 13.03
N PRO A 34 -5.17 2.29 12.49
CA PRO A 34 -4.07 3.20 12.74
C PRO A 34 -3.93 3.65 14.20
N ASP A 35 -5.05 3.90 14.88
CA ASP A 35 -5.04 4.46 16.24
C ASP A 35 -4.47 3.45 17.23
N ASP A 36 -4.95 2.21 17.18
CA ASP A 36 -4.43 1.11 18.00
C ASP A 36 -2.97 0.78 17.66
N PHE A 37 -2.57 0.95 16.38
CA PHE A 37 -1.16 0.81 15.99
C PHE A 37 -0.27 1.81 16.69
N LEU A 38 -0.64 3.09 16.71
CA LEU A 38 0.14 4.12 17.40
C LEU A 38 0.26 3.87 18.90
N VAL A 39 -0.85 3.42 19.54
CA VAL A 39 -0.86 3.03 20.95
C VAL A 39 0.07 1.84 21.19
N ALA A 40 -0.05 0.79 20.38
CA ALA A 40 0.77 -0.41 20.51
C ALA A 40 2.28 -0.13 20.34
N VAL A 41 2.65 0.75 19.42
CA VAL A 41 4.04 1.15 19.21
C VAL A 41 4.60 1.90 20.42
N GLU A 42 3.83 2.81 21.01
CA GLU A 42 4.25 3.55 22.21
C GLU A 42 4.38 2.64 23.44
N GLU A 43 3.46 1.71 23.63
CA GLU A 43 3.42 0.78 24.76
C GLU A 43 4.53 -0.27 24.68
N HIS A 44 4.68 -0.90 23.51
CA HIS A 44 5.54 -2.07 23.37
C HIS A 44 6.96 -1.75 22.91
N ARG A 45 7.24 -0.56 22.35
CA ARG A 45 8.56 -0.16 21.82
C ARG A 45 9.18 -1.28 20.98
N PRO A 46 8.56 -1.67 19.87
CA PRO A 46 9.00 -2.83 19.07
C PRO A 46 10.34 -2.59 18.39
N ASP A 47 11.06 -3.69 18.10
CA ASP A 47 12.27 -3.66 17.27
C ASP A 47 11.95 -3.41 15.79
N VAL A 48 10.71 -3.76 15.37
CA VAL A 48 10.21 -3.53 14.00
C VAL A 48 8.68 -3.51 13.98
N CYS A 49 8.12 -2.73 13.07
CA CYS A 49 6.69 -2.77 12.76
C CYS A 49 6.47 -3.34 11.36
N VAL A 50 5.42 -4.13 11.19
CA VAL A 50 4.91 -4.58 9.88
C VAL A 50 3.54 -3.94 9.68
N VAL A 51 3.39 -3.10 8.67
CA VAL A 51 2.22 -2.22 8.52
C VAL A 51 1.65 -2.33 7.11
N ASP A 52 0.37 -2.66 7.00
CA ASP A 52 -0.35 -2.52 5.74
C ASP A 52 -0.52 -1.05 5.37
N VAL A 53 -0.39 -0.74 4.08
CA VAL A 53 -0.69 0.60 3.54
C VAL A 53 -2.13 1.00 3.83
N ARG A 54 -3.07 0.07 3.61
CA ARG A 54 -4.52 0.33 3.56
C ARG A 54 -5.22 -0.15 4.81
N LEU A 55 -5.28 0.70 5.81
CA LEU A 55 -6.05 0.47 7.02
C LEU A 55 -7.38 1.25 6.99
N PRO A 56 -8.39 0.88 7.79
CA PRO A 56 -9.61 1.68 7.93
C PRO A 56 -9.27 3.09 8.45
N PRO A 57 -10.14 4.11 8.26
CA PRO A 57 -11.52 4.00 7.76
C PRO A 57 -11.67 4.12 6.24
N THR A 58 -10.70 4.67 5.50
CA THR A 58 -10.86 4.95 4.08
C THR A 58 -10.14 3.96 3.17
N PHE A 59 -9.27 3.13 3.73
CA PHE A 59 -8.47 2.12 3.03
C PHE A 59 -7.62 2.72 1.88
N ASN A 60 -7.04 3.87 2.12
CA ASN A 60 -6.15 4.55 1.18
C ASN A 60 -4.68 4.45 1.61
N ASP A 61 -4.28 5.34 2.51
CA ASP A 61 -2.89 5.53 2.94
C ASP A 61 -2.74 5.61 4.47
N GLU A 62 -3.78 5.21 5.20
CA GLU A 62 -3.81 5.35 6.66
C GLU A 62 -2.66 4.64 7.35
N GLY A 63 -2.27 3.46 6.87
CA GLY A 63 -1.14 2.74 7.44
C GLY A 63 0.18 3.46 7.23
N VAL A 64 0.40 4.05 6.06
CA VAL A 64 1.60 4.85 5.79
C VAL A 64 1.64 6.11 6.64
N ARG A 65 0.51 6.80 6.77
CA ARG A 65 0.40 7.99 7.65
C ARG A 65 0.67 7.63 9.11
N ALA A 66 0.12 6.51 9.58
CA ALA A 66 0.39 6.01 10.92
C ALA A 66 1.87 5.64 11.11
N ALA A 67 2.49 5.02 10.10
CA ALA A 67 3.91 4.70 10.10
C ALA A 67 4.79 5.95 10.17
N LEU A 68 4.48 6.98 9.38
CA LEU A 68 5.17 8.28 9.41
C LEU A 68 4.99 8.97 10.77
N GLU A 69 3.79 8.97 11.33
CA GLU A 69 3.50 9.53 12.64
C GLU A 69 4.25 8.77 13.75
N ALA A 70 4.29 7.43 13.68
CA ALA A 70 5.04 6.61 14.63
C ALA A 70 6.55 6.93 14.56
N ARG A 71 7.13 7.11 13.37
CA ARG A 71 8.54 7.53 13.19
C ARG A 71 8.80 8.95 13.67
N ARG A 72 7.81 9.84 13.57
CA ARG A 72 7.90 11.19 14.11
C ARG A 72 7.96 11.16 15.63
N ARG A 73 7.18 10.30 16.30
CA ARG A 73 7.17 10.11 17.75
C ARG A 73 8.39 9.34 18.25
N ILE A 74 8.83 8.34 17.49
CA ILE A 74 9.98 7.48 17.79
C ILE A 74 10.95 7.53 16.61
N PRO A 75 11.87 8.51 16.59
CA PRO A 75 12.81 8.67 15.49
C PRO A 75 13.66 7.42 15.27
N GLY A 76 13.69 6.94 14.02
CA GLY A 76 14.43 5.75 13.65
C GLY A 76 13.70 4.43 13.91
N LEU A 77 12.40 4.45 14.30
CA LEU A 77 11.59 3.24 14.45
C LEU A 77 11.63 2.43 13.15
N PRO A 78 12.04 1.15 13.19
CA PRO A 78 12.06 0.30 12.01
C PRO A 78 10.65 -0.06 11.56
N ILE A 79 10.35 0.21 10.28
CA ILE A 79 9.03 -0.06 9.70
C ILE A 79 9.17 -0.77 8.36
N LEU A 80 8.47 -1.89 8.22
CA LEU A 80 8.25 -2.59 6.97
C LEU A 80 6.81 -2.38 6.54
N ILE A 81 6.62 -1.69 5.43
CA ILE A 81 5.31 -1.52 4.80
C ILE A 81 5.00 -2.73 3.93
N LEU A 82 3.78 -3.23 4.04
CA LEU A 82 3.21 -4.21 3.11
C LEU A 82 2.17 -3.53 2.23
N SER A 83 2.29 -3.70 0.93
CA SER A 83 1.36 -3.13 -0.04
C SER A 83 0.87 -4.18 -1.02
N GLN A 84 -0.35 -4.06 -1.49
CA GLN A 84 -0.84 -4.89 -2.58
C GLN A 84 -0.28 -4.43 -3.93
N TYR A 85 0.09 -3.14 -4.05
CA TYR A 85 0.55 -2.50 -5.28
C TYR A 85 1.70 -1.55 -4.99
N VAL A 86 2.48 -1.21 -6.01
CA VAL A 86 3.54 -0.20 -5.86
C VAL A 86 2.93 1.19 -5.91
N GLU A 87 3.06 1.93 -4.82
CA GLU A 87 2.59 3.30 -4.69
C GLU A 87 3.79 4.25 -4.52
N GLN A 88 4.18 4.91 -5.62
CA GLN A 88 5.42 5.73 -5.70
C GLN A 88 5.46 6.85 -4.65
N THR A 89 4.32 7.49 -4.38
CA THR A 89 4.24 8.65 -3.48
C THR A 89 4.62 8.29 -2.05
N PHE A 90 4.16 7.16 -1.54
CA PHE A 90 4.36 6.77 -0.15
C PHE A 90 5.76 6.25 0.13
N ALA A 91 6.35 5.54 -0.82
CA ALA A 91 7.73 5.09 -0.67
C ALA A 91 8.67 6.29 -0.55
N ALA A 92 8.49 7.33 -1.38
CA ALA A 92 9.33 8.53 -1.33
C ALA A 92 9.23 9.25 0.04
N GLU A 93 8.05 9.38 0.63
CA GLU A 93 7.85 10.01 1.94
C GLU A 93 8.51 9.23 3.08
N LEU A 94 8.39 7.89 3.06
CA LEU A 94 9.00 7.02 4.07
C LEU A 94 10.54 7.07 4.06
N PHE A 95 11.15 7.27 2.89
CA PHE A 95 12.60 7.36 2.74
C PHE A 95 13.14 8.80 2.90
N ALA A 96 12.27 9.81 2.95
CA ALA A 96 12.67 11.22 2.97
C ALA A 96 13.50 11.61 4.20
N ASP A 97 13.35 10.93 5.34
CA ASP A 97 14.10 11.24 6.56
C ASP A 97 15.57 10.75 6.52
N GLY A 98 15.94 9.92 5.54
CA GLY A 98 17.29 9.42 5.30
C GLY A 98 17.87 8.53 6.42
N ARG A 99 17.07 8.14 7.41
CA ARG A 99 17.55 7.41 8.61
C ARG A 99 17.65 5.90 8.42
N GLY A 100 17.26 5.37 7.24
CA GLY A 100 17.15 3.92 7.03
C GLY A 100 16.07 3.27 7.90
N ALA A 101 16.21 1.98 8.17
CA ALA A 101 15.26 1.20 8.94
C ALA A 101 13.84 1.23 8.33
N VAL A 102 13.75 1.22 7.01
CA VAL A 102 12.49 1.25 6.25
C VAL A 102 12.49 0.14 5.22
N GLY A 103 11.37 -0.56 5.13
CA GLY A 103 11.12 -1.52 4.07
C GLY A 103 9.80 -1.24 3.37
N TYR A 104 9.74 -1.63 2.11
CA TYR A 104 8.53 -1.62 1.30
C TYR A 104 8.49 -2.90 0.47
N LEU A 105 7.54 -3.77 0.77
CA LEU A 105 7.35 -5.06 0.08
C LEU A 105 5.92 -5.18 -0.45
N LEU A 106 5.79 -5.88 -1.56
CA LEU A 106 4.49 -6.33 -2.02
C LEU A 106 3.97 -7.49 -1.15
N LYS A 107 2.66 -7.53 -0.90
CA LYS A 107 2.02 -8.60 -0.09
C LYS A 107 2.28 -10.00 -0.66
N ASP A 108 2.48 -10.13 -1.97
CA ASP A 108 2.82 -11.39 -2.63
C ASP A 108 4.17 -11.95 -2.16
N ARG A 109 5.09 -11.09 -1.71
CA ARG A 109 6.40 -11.51 -1.17
C ARG A 109 6.30 -12.22 0.17
N VAL A 110 5.19 -12.07 0.89
CA VAL A 110 4.95 -12.80 2.14
C VAL A 110 4.85 -14.32 1.89
N ALA A 111 4.50 -14.73 0.67
CA ALA A 111 4.46 -16.14 0.27
C ALA A 111 5.86 -16.80 0.28
N ASP A 112 6.93 -16.03 0.02
CA ASP A 112 8.30 -16.48 0.25
C ASP A 112 8.71 -16.13 1.69
N VAL A 113 8.45 -17.07 2.58
CA VAL A 113 8.69 -16.93 4.02
C VAL A 113 10.13 -16.55 4.33
N THR A 114 11.09 -17.14 3.61
CA THR A 114 12.53 -16.94 3.87
C THR A 114 12.91 -15.50 3.55
N ASP A 115 12.52 -15.00 2.39
CA ASP A 115 12.84 -13.64 1.93
C ASP A 115 12.08 -12.59 2.74
N PHE A 116 10.82 -12.86 3.10
CA PHE A 116 10.04 -11.98 3.96
C PHE A 116 10.70 -11.81 5.35
N VAL A 117 11.04 -12.92 6.00
CA VAL A 117 11.70 -12.91 7.32
C VAL A 117 13.07 -12.22 7.27
N ALA A 118 13.84 -12.47 6.20
CA ALA A 118 15.12 -11.81 6.00
C ALA A 118 14.94 -10.29 5.84
N SER A 119 13.89 -9.87 5.16
CA SER A 119 13.55 -8.44 4.99
C SER A 119 13.13 -7.79 6.29
N VAL A 120 12.27 -8.44 7.11
CA VAL A 120 11.90 -7.95 8.45
C VAL A 120 13.13 -7.78 9.33
N LYS A 121 14.04 -8.77 9.37
CA LYS A 121 15.29 -8.69 10.14
C LYS A 121 16.18 -7.56 9.66
N ARG A 122 16.36 -7.42 8.34
CA ARG A 122 17.19 -6.35 7.76
C ARG A 122 16.68 -4.97 8.14
N VAL A 123 15.36 -4.76 8.14
CA VAL A 123 14.75 -3.49 8.55
C VAL A 123 14.92 -3.28 10.05
N ALA A 124 14.72 -4.31 10.88
CA ALA A 124 14.94 -4.23 12.32
C ALA A 124 16.39 -3.85 12.68
N ASP A 125 17.36 -4.33 11.89
CA ASP A 125 18.78 -4.01 12.07
C ASP A 125 19.18 -2.63 11.49
N GLY A 126 18.20 -1.81 11.10
CA GLY A 126 18.43 -0.45 10.58
C GLY A 126 18.65 -0.37 9.08
N GLY A 127 18.64 -1.51 8.37
CA GLY A 127 18.81 -1.57 6.93
C GLY A 127 17.55 -1.20 6.15
N THR A 128 17.63 -1.36 4.83
CA THR A 128 16.52 -1.10 3.90
C THR A 128 16.14 -2.39 3.18
N ALA A 129 14.84 -2.66 3.09
CA ALA A 129 14.28 -3.76 2.31
C ALA A 129 13.28 -3.22 1.29
N LEU A 130 13.64 -3.30 0.02
CA LEU A 130 12.79 -2.84 -1.08
C LEU A 130 12.48 -3.99 -2.02
N ASP A 131 11.24 -4.11 -2.40
CA ASP A 131 10.86 -4.98 -3.51
C ASP A 131 11.52 -4.48 -4.80
N PRO A 132 12.22 -5.34 -5.57
CA PRO A 132 12.83 -4.95 -6.84
C PRO A 132 11.83 -4.34 -7.82
N GLU A 133 10.59 -4.80 -7.81
CA GLU A 133 9.51 -4.28 -8.64
C GLU A 133 9.09 -2.88 -8.19
N ALA A 134 9.03 -2.64 -6.87
CA ALA A 134 8.82 -1.31 -6.31
C ALA A 134 9.97 -0.36 -6.67
N VAL A 135 11.21 -0.82 -6.60
CA VAL A 135 12.39 -0.04 -7.01
C VAL A 135 12.33 0.31 -8.50
N ALA A 136 12.01 -0.66 -9.35
CA ALA A 136 11.91 -0.42 -10.80
C ALA A 136 10.89 0.67 -11.12
N GLN A 137 9.73 0.66 -10.45
CA GLN A 137 8.70 1.68 -10.65
C GLN A 137 9.06 3.03 -10.01
N LEU A 138 9.80 3.04 -8.89
CA LEU A 138 10.30 4.27 -8.26
C LEU A 138 11.39 4.96 -9.11
N LEU A 139 12.18 4.18 -9.84
CA LEU A 139 13.27 4.68 -10.69
C LEU A 139 12.82 5.08 -12.10
N VAL A 140 11.64 4.65 -12.53
CA VAL A 140 11.03 5.17 -13.76
C VAL A 140 10.40 6.52 -13.40
N PRO A 141 10.98 7.67 -13.81
CA PRO A 141 10.26 8.93 -13.68
C PRO A 141 8.93 8.74 -14.42
N ALA A 142 7.82 9.10 -13.79
CA ALA A 142 6.59 9.29 -14.53
C ALA A 142 6.93 10.23 -15.67
N GLY A 143 6.95 9.72 -16.91
CA GLY A 143 7.30 10.53 -18.06
C GLY A 143 6.38 11.73 -18.07
N PRO A 144 6.83 12.90 -18.53
CA PRO A 144 5.98 14.09 -18.61
C PRO A 144 4.69 13.85 -19.41
N ASP A 145 4.59 12.72 -20.10
CA ASP A 145 3.46 12.31 -20.94
C ASP A 145 2.72 11.05 -20.43
N ASP A 146 2.94 10.57 -19.19
CA ASP A 146 2.12 9.47 -18.66
C ASP A 146 0.73 10.00 -18.27
N PRO A 147 -0.33 9.70 -19.04
CA PRO A 147 -1.66 10.19 -18.75
C PRO A 147 -2.21 9.68 -17.42
N LEU A 148 -1.66 8.56 -16.90
CA LEU A 148 -2.06 7.97 -15.63
C LEU A 148 -1.41 8.63 -14.42
N ALA A 149 -0.31 9.36 -14.60
CA ALA A 149 0.38 10.07 -13.51
C ALA A 149 -0.48 11.15 -12.84
N SER A 150 -1.55 11.59 -13.50
CA SER A 150 -2.51 12.55 -12.95
C SER A 150 -3.58 11.92 -12.05
N LEU A 151 -3.66 10.58 -11.99
CA LEU A 151 -4.64 9.87 -11.18
C LEU A 151 -4.21 9.83 -9.72
N THR A 152 -5.18 10.08 -8.83
CA THR A 152 -4.98 9.85 -7.40
C THR A 152 -4.92 8.33 -7.10
N PRO A 153 -4.38 7.90 -5.95
CA PRO A 153 -4.37 6.49 -5.55
C PRO A 153 -5.76 5.84 -5.66
N ARG A 154 -6.79 6.55 -5.22
CA ARG A 154 -8.18 6.05 -5.27
C ARG A 154 -8.72 5.90 -6.69
N GLU A 155 -8.37 6.82 -7.57
CA GLU A 155 -8.71 6.73 -9.00
C GLU A 155 -7.94 5.59 -9.67
N MET A 156 -6.71 5.34 -9.26
CA MET A 156 -5.91 4.21 -9.74
C MET A 156 -6.53 2.87 -9.33
N ASP A 157 -7.05 2.74 -8.09
CA ASP A 157 -7.78 1.54 -7.63
C ASP A 157 -9.00 1.27 -8.51
N VAL A 158 -9.79 2.33 -8.75
CA VAL A 158 -10.96 2.23 -9.63
C VAL A 158 -10.53 1.84 -11.04
N MET A 159 -9.44 2.43 -11.55
CA MET A 159 -8.90 2.15 -12.88
C MET A 159 -8.48 0.69 -13.03
N GLN A 160 -7.80 0.15 -12.03
CA GLN A 160 -7.35 -1.23 -12.02
C GLN A 160 -8.53 -2.21 -12.04
N LEU A 161 -9.52 -2.02 -11.16
CA LEU A 161 -10.71 -2.87 -11.13
C LEU A 161 -11.54 -2.74 -12.43
N MET A 162 -11.48 -1.56 -13.08
CA MET A 162 -12.01 -1.38 -14.44
C MET A 162 -11.26 -2.23 -15.45
N ALA A 163 -9.93 -2.29 -15.36
CA ALA A 163 -9.08 -3.10 -16.24
C ALA A 163 -9.30 -4.60 -16.06
N GLU A 164 -9.65 -5.04 -14.84
CA GLU A 164 -10.11 -6.41 -14.56
C GLU A 164 -11.50 -6.73 -15.14
N GLY A 165 -12.16 -5.77 -15.78
CA GLY A 165 -13.50 -5.96 -16.35
C GLY A 165 -14.64 -5.86 -15.34
N ARG A 166 -14.40 -5.36 -14.11
CA ARG A 166 -15.43 -5.23 -13.07
C ARG A 166 -16.47 -4.18 -13.42
N THR A 167 -17.72 -4.44 -13.06
CA THR A 167 -18.80 -3.44 -13.16
C THR A 167 -18.67 -2.39 -12.05
N ASN A 168 -19.26 -1.20 -12.20
CA ASN A 168 -19.24 -0.17 -11.14
C ASN A 168 -19.79 -0.69 -9.81
N HIS A 169 -20.76 -1.59 -9.84
CA HIS A 169 -21.32 -2.21 -8.64
C HIS A 169 -20.30 -3.16 -7.96
N ALA A 170 -19.59 -3.96 -8.75
CA ALA A 170 -18.53 -4.83 -8.22
C ALA A 170 -17.33 -4.02 -7.67
N ILE A 171 -16.98 -2.90 -8.33
CA ILE A 171 -15.96 -1.95 -7.85
C ILE A 171 -16.39 -1.33 -6.52
N ALA A 172 -17.66 -0.86 -6.44
CA ALA A 172 -18.22 -0.28 -5.22
C ALA A 172 -18.11 -1.24 -4.03
N ASN A 173 -18.48 -2.50 -4.24
CA ASN A 173 -18.38 -3.55 -3.22
C ASN A 173 -16.92 -3.86 -2.83
N GLY A 174 -16.03 -3.99 -3.83
CA GLY A 174 -14.61 -4.29 -3.58
C GLY A 174 -13.86 -3.16 -2.88
N LEU A 175 -14.26 -1.92 -3.12
CA LEU A 175 -13.64 -0.73 -2.53
C LEU A 175 -14.41 -0.17 -1.32
N HIS A 176 -15.49 -0.82 -0.88
CA HIS A 176 -16.35 -0.42 0.23
C HIS A 176 -16.87 1.03 0.12
N ILE A 177 -17.27 1.45 -1.08
CA ILE A 177 -17.83 2.77 -1.36
C ILE A 177 -19.17 2.67 -2.08
N SER A 178 -19.90 3.79 -2.19
CA SER A 178 -21.16 3.82 -2.92
C SER A 178 -20.96 3.72 -4.44
N ALA A 179 -21.94 3.18 -5.16
CA ALA A 179 -21.92 3.14 -6.62
C ALA A 179 -21.79 4.56 -7.23
N SER A 180 -22.43 5.55 -6.62
CA SER A 180 -22.33 6.94 -7.09
C SER A 180 -20.92 7.53 -6.88
N ALA A 181 -20.19 7.10 -5.85
CA ALA A 181 -18.79 7.48 -5.67
C ALA A 181 -17.90 6.87 -6.76
N VAL A 182 -18.14 5.60 -7.14
CA VAL A 182 -17.44 4.97 -8.26
C VAL A 182 -17.70 5.72 -9.56
N GLU A 183 -18.95 6.08 -9.86
CA GLU A 183 -19.30 6.85 -11.06
C GLU A 183 -18.58 8.21 -11.11
N LYS A 184 -18.47 8.87 -9.94
CA LYS A 184 -17.73 10.12 -9.84
C LYS A 184 -16.24 9.91 -10.13
N HIS A 185 -15.62 8.88 -9.56
CA HIS A 185 -14.22 8.55 -9.84
C HIS A 185 -14.02 8.21 -11.31
N VAL A 186 -14.85 7.37 -11.91
CA VAL A 186 -14.79 7.03 -13.34
C VAL A 186 -14.90 8.28 -14.22
N SER A 187 -15.82 9.19 -13.89
CA SER A 187 -15.96 10.46 -14.63
C SER A 187 -14.71 11.33 -14.52
N THR A 188 -14.11 11.40 -13.32
CA THR A 188 -12.87 12.16 -13.08
C THR A 188 -11.69 11.53 -13.82
N ILE A 189 -11.55 10.21 -13.80
CA ILE A 189 -10.53 9.47 -14.56
C ILE A 189 -10.63 9.81 -16.05
N PHE A 190 -11.83 9.75 -16.62
CA PHE A 190 -12.02 10.08 -18.05
C PHE A 190 -11.63 11.53 -18.37
N GLY A 191 -11.89 12.47 -17.44
CA GLY A 191 -11.47 13.87 -17.60
C GLY A 191 -9.97 14.04 -17.53
N LYS A 192 -9.30 13.36 -16.60
CA LYS A 192 -7.84 13.42 -16.42
C LYS A 192 -7.08 12.76 -17.57
N LEU A 193 -7.65 11.71 -18.15
CA LEU A 193 -7.10 11.03 -19.33
C LEU A 193 -7.46 11.73 -20.66
N ASP A 194 -8.12 12.88 -20.60
CA ASP A 194 -8.58 13.67 -21.76
C ASP A 194 -9.37 12.81 -22.78
N LEU A 195 -10.21 11.90 -22.30
CA LEU A 195 -11.00 11.03 -23.16
C LEU A 195 -12.26 11.76 -23.63
N PRO A 196 -12.40 12.03 -24.96
CA PRO A 196 -13.50 12.79 -25.50
C PRO A 196 -14.86 12.10 -25.25
N ARG A 197 -15.92 12.91 -25.14
CA ARG A 197 -17.30 12.41 -25.19
C ARG A 197 -17.67 12.18 -26.66
N SER A 198 -17.51 10.95 -27.13
CA SER A 198 -17.91 10.52 -28.46
C SER A 198 -19.07 9.53 -28.33
N GLU A 199 -19.99 9.56 -29.27
CA GLU A 199 -21.06 8.55 -29.36
C GLU A 199 -20.56 7.20 -29.91
N ASP A 200 -19.43 7.23 -30.64
CA ASP A 200 -18.84 6.06 -31.29
C ASP A 200 -17.75 5.36 -30.45
N ASP A 201 -17.19 6.03 -29.41
CA ASP A 201 -16.07 5.51 -28.63
C ASP A 201 -16.47 5.15 -27.20
N HIS A 202 -16.19 3.92 -26.81
CA HIS A 202 -16.34 3.48 -25.42
C HIS A 202 -15.20 3.97 -24.54
N ARG A 203 -15.35 5.15 -23.91
CA ARG A 203 -14.34 5.76 -23.02
C ARG A 203 -13.76 4.79 -21.98
N ARG A 204 -14.59 3.87 -21.47
CA ARG A 204 -14.13 2.84 -20.53
C ARG A 204 -13.09 1.93 -21.19
N VAL A 205 -13.29 1.52 -22.42
CA VAL A 205 -12.34 0.69 -23.18
C VAL A 205 -11.05 1.48 -23.46
N MET A 206 -11.18 2.75 -23.82
CA MET A 206 -10.02 3.62 -24.06
C MET A 206 -9.19 3.83 -22.79
N ALA A 207 -9.83 4.06 -21.64
CA ALA A 207 -9.16 4.18 -20.35
C ALA A 207 -8.41 2.89 -20.00
N VAL A 208 -9.06 1.74 -20.13
CA VAL A 208 -8.44 0.41 -19.89
C VAL A 208 -7.28 0.17 -20.85
N ALA A 209 -7.42 0.53 -22.13
CA ALA A 209 -6.33 0.40 -23.10
C ALA A 209 -5.14 1.32 -22.79
N ALA A 210 -5.38 2.51 -22.23
CA ALA A 210 -4.32 3.40 -21.75
C ALA A 210 -3.60 2.79 -20.54
N TYR A 211 -4.33 2.19 -19.62
CA TYR A 211 -3.78 1.51 -18.44
C TYR A 211 -2.93 0.29 -18.80
N LEU A 212 -3.39 -0.55 -19.74
CA LEU A 212 -2.68 -1.79 -20.13
C LEU A 212 -1.45 -1.55 -21.03
N ARG A 213 -1.25 -0.34 -21.52
CA ARG A 213 -0.06 0.05 -22.31
C ARG A 213 1.12 0.55 -21.49
N ARG A 214 0.98 0.58 -20.18
CA ARG A 214 1.99 1.02 -19.23
C ARG A 214 3.12 0.01 -18.98
#